data_50d853ed5998287d64aefcc68230e5f7
#
_entry.id   50d853ed5998287d64aefcc68230e5f7
#
_cell.length_a   1.000
_cell.length_b   1.000
_cell.length_c   1.000
_cell.angle_alpha   90.00
_cell.angle_beta   90.00
_cell.angle_gamma   90.00
#
_symmetry.space_group_name_H-M   'P 1'
#
loop_
_entity.id
_entity.type
_entity.pdbx_description
1 polymer ?
#
loop_
_entity_poly.entity_id
_entity_poly.type
_entity_poly.pdbx_seq_one_letter_code
_entity_poly.pdbx_strand_id
1 'polypeptide(L)'
;LLSLLLYSSSCSVSNTSLVVNSGQIQGTYYHIKYIAEDGTDYHSKIDSILQEVDSSLSLYKQYSLISKLNSGEDLRTDSLFNIVFLAAKKVFLETEGNFDCSVSPLVNAWGFYKDKLGESIVIDSVNVRRKLDNIGFQKIHLIGDSLVMPKGMSLDFNGIAQGFTVDLIASY
;
A
#
# COMPACT_ATOMS: atom_id res chain seq x y z
N LEU A 1 24.64 -32.41 -60.53
CA LEU A 1 24.69 -31.12 -59.81
C LEU A 1 23.97 -31.30 -58.45
N LEU A 2 24.77 -31.42 -57.38
CA LEU A 2 24.24 -31.54 -56.01
C LEU A 2 24.20 -30.16 -55.39
N SER A 3 22.99 -29.61 -55.18
CA SER A 3 22.79 -28.30 -54.54
C SER A 3 22.81 -28.48 -53.01
N LEU A 4 23.84 -27.96 -52.38
CA LEU A 4 23.97 -27.93 -50.88
C LEU A 4 23.22 -26.70 -50.34
N LEU A 5 22.04 -26.90 -49.73
CA LEU A 5 21.30 -25.89 -49.00
C LEU A 5 21.93 -25.71 -47.63
N LEU A 6 22.66 -24.59 -47.44
CA LEU A 6 23.16 -24.16 -46.14
C LEU A 6 22.00 -23.53 -45.35
N TYR A 7 21.48 -24.23 -44.35
CA TYR A 7 20.58 -23.64 -43.33
C TYR A 7 21.44 -22.86 -42.33
N SER A 8 21.42 -21.55 -42.44
CA SER A 8 21.97 -20.67 -41.42
C SER A 8 20.93 -20.54 -40.29
N SER A 9 21.09 -21.28 -39.20
CA SER A 9 20.34 -21.07 -37.96
C SER A 9 20.83 -19.76 -37.35
N SER A 10 20.03 -18.69 -37.49
CA SER A 10 20.26 -17.46 -36.77
C SER A 10 19.88 -17.69 -35.31
N CYS A 11 20.86 -17.80 -34.44
CA CYS A 11 20.68 -17.74 -32.99
C CYS A 11 20.43 -16.29 -32.65
N SER A 12 19.18 -15.90 -32.37
CA SER A 12 18.88 -14.62 -31.79
C SER A 12 19.37 -14.64 -30.34
N VAL A 13 20.47 -13.95 -30.07
CA VAL A 13 20.92 -13.67 -28.70
C VAL A 13 19.91 -12.68 -28.12
N SER A 14 19.06 -13.14 -27.19
CA SER A 14 18.23 -12.25 -26.41
C SER A 14 19.16 -11.39 -25.55
N ASN A 15 19.21 -10.09 -25.80
CA ASN A 15 20.04 -9.15 -25.06
C ASN A 15 19.32 -8.78 -23.76
N THR A 16 19.33 -9.70 -22.78
CA THR A 16 18.76 -9.44 -21.46
C THR A 16 19.79 -8.75 -20.58
N SER A 17 19.35 -7.74 -19.84
CA SER A 17 20.21 -7.01 -18.89
C SER A 17 19.56 -6.94 -17.51
N LEU A 18 20.41 -6.97 -16.47
CA LEU A 18 19.96 -6.70 -15.10
C LEU A 18 19.78 -5.20 -14.91
N VAL A 19 18.57 -4.78 -14.59
CA VAL A 19 18.24 -3.40 -14.23
C VAL A 19 18.04 -3.30 -12.72
N VAL A 20 18.52 -2.21 -12.11
CA VAL A 20 18.40 -1.94 -10.67
C VAL A 20 17.84 -0.55 -10.49
N ASN A 21 16.65 -0.44 -9.89
CA ASN A 21 16.04 0.80 -9.51
C ASN A 21 16.01 0.95 -7.98
N SER A 22 16.25 2.16 -7.50
CA SER A 22 16.27 2.47 -6.07
C SER A 22 15.70 3.86 -5.83
N GLY A 23 15.00 4.03 -4.72
CA GLY A 23 14.44 5.32 -4.36
C GLY A 23 13.92 5.36 -2.93
N GLN A 24 13.29 6.50 -2.58
CA GLN A 24 12.63 6.71 -1.30
C GLN A 24 11.14 6.94 -1.51
N ILE A 25 10.30 6.15 -0.82
CA ILE A 25 8.85 6.29 -0.84
C ILE A 25 8.26 5.74 0.46
N GLN A 26 7.10 6.20 0.86
CA GLN A 26 6.37 5.67 2.04
C GLN A 26 7.21 5.69 3.33
N GLY A 27 8.10 6.67 3.48
CA GLY A 27 8.99 6.81 4.65
C GLY A 27 10.13 5.80 4.73
N THR A 28 10.40 5.04 3.66
CA THR A 28 11.45 4.03 3.57
C THR A 28 12.16 4.04 2.22
N TYR A 29 13.08 3.10 2.02
CA TYR A 29 13.81 2.92 0.75
C TYR A 29 13.27 1.69 0.03
N TYR A 30 13.31 1.72 -1.31
CA TYR A 30 13.10 0.54 -2.13
C TYR A 30 14.34 0.22 -2.99
N HIS A 31 14.52 -1.08 -3.25
CA HIS A 31 15.51 -1.60 -4.18
C HIS A 31 14.85 -2.69 -5.01
N ILE A 32 14.68 -2.45 -6.29
CA ILE A 32 14.04 -3.36 -7.23
C ILE A 32 15.07 -3.82 -8.24
N LYS A 33 15.18 -5.14 -8.43
CA LYS A 33 16.07 -5.76 -9.42
C LYS A 33 15.24 -6.65 -10.32
N TYR A 34 15.41 -6.49 -11.60
CA TYR A 34 14.73 -7.31 -12.61
C TYR A 34 15.61 -7.51 -13.85
N ILE A 35 15.31 -8.57 -14.59
CA ILE A 35 15.93 -8.84 -15.88
C ILE A 35 14.99 -8.29 -16.95
N ALA A 36 15.45 -7.30 -17.71
CA ALA A 36 14.69 -6.73 -18.80
C ALA A 36 15.21 -7.22 -20.15
N GLU A 37 14.30 -7.55 -21.04
CA GLU A 37 14.62 -7.71 -22.44
C GLU A 37 14.96 -6.34 -23.03
N ASP A 38 15.99 -6.29 -23.87
CA ASP A 38 16.48 -5.05 -24.50
C ASP A 38 16.91 -3.92 -23.52
N GLY A 39 17.14 -4.25 -22.24
CA GLY A 39 17.61 -3.29 -21.25
C GLY A 39 16.60 -2.21 -20.86
N THR A 40 15.29 -2.44 -21.06
CA THR A 40 14.23 -1.48 -20.73
C THR A 40 14.26 -1.14 -19.24
N ASP A 41 14.37 0.16 -18.95
CA ASP A 41 14.30 0.69 -17.59
C ASP A 41 12.87 1.14 -17.27
N TYR A 42 12.24 0.46 -16.30
CA TYR A 42 10.88 0.75 -15.83
C TYR A 42 10.84 1.72 -14.65
N HIS A 43 11.93 2.41 -14.30
CA HIS A 43 12.00 3.28 -13.13
C HIS A 43 10.87 4.30 -13.06
N SER A 44 10.62 5.03 -14.14
CA SER A 44 9.54 6.04 -14.19
C SER A 44 8.15 5.42 -13.99
N LYS A 45 7.93 4.20 -14.46
CA LYS A 45 6.66 3.49 -14.26
C LYS A 45 6.51 3.00 -12.82
N ILE A 46 7.58 2.49 -12.24
CA ILE A 46 7.64 2.11 -10.82
C ILE A 46 7.31 3.32 -9.95
N ASP A 47 7.94 4.46 -10.21
CA ASP A 47 7.67 5.70 -9.46
C ASP A 47 6.22 6.16 -9.60
N SER A 48 5.62 6.03 -10.79
CA SER A 48 4.20 6.33 -11.01
C SER A 48 3.29 5.44 -10.16
N ILE A 49 3.54 4.13 -10.14
CA ILE A 49 2.77 3.17 -9.31
C ILE A 49 2.91 3.52 -7.83
N LEU A 50 4.11 3.81 -7.37
CA LEU A 50 4.37 4.18 -5.98
C LEU A 50 3.63 5.47 -5.58
N GLN A 51 3.59 6.48 -6.47
CA GLN A 51 2.85 7.73 -6.25
C GLN A 51 1.34 7.51 -6.24
N GLU A 52 0.81 6.63 -7.10
CA GLU A 52 -0.61 6.28 -7.10
C GLU A 52 -1.01 5.62 -5.77
N VAL A 53 -0.20 4.66 -5.28
CA VAL A 53 -0.42 4.03 -3.98
C VAL A 53 -0.36 5.06 -2.84
N ASP A 54 0.62 5.97 -2.86
CA ASP A 54 0.72 7.05 -1.85
C ASP A 54 -0.50 7.97 -1.86
N SER A 55 -1.01 8.30 -3.06
CA SER A 55 -2.18 9.15 -3.21
C SER A 55 -3.47 8.51 -2.69
N SER A 56 -3.54 7.18 -2.73
CA SER A 56 -4.68 6.42 -2.22
C SER A 56 -4.55 6.06 -0.74
N LEU A 57 -3.40 5.52 -0.31
CA LEU A 57 -3.28 4.73 0.93
C LEU A 57 -2.37 5.34 2.01
N SER A 58 -1.63 6.43 1.73
CA SER A 58 -0.66 6.98 2.67
C SER A 58 -1.31 7.78 3.81
N LEU A 59 -1.10 7.36 5.05
CA LEU A 59 -1.51 8.12 6.25
C LEU A 59 -0.61 9.34 6.53
N TYR A 60 0.53 9.44 5.87
CA TYR A 60 1.48 10.56 6.02
C TYR A 60 1.20 11.72 5.07
N LYS A 61 0.33 11.51 4.08
CA LYS A 61 -0.05 12.51 3.08
C LYS A 61 -1.48 12.99 3.35
N GLN A 62 -1.63 14.26 3.74
CA GLN A 62 -2.95 14.84 4.01
C GLN A 62 -3.87 14.84 2.80
N TYR A 63 -3.30 14.87 1.58
CA TYR A 63 -4.06 14.84 0.34
C TYR A 63 -4.51 13.43 -0.07
N SER A 64 -4.01 12.37 0.56
CA SER A 64 -4.36 10.99 0.22
C SER A 64 -5.84 10.69 0.49
N LEU A 65 -6.38 9.74 -0.27
CA LEU A 65 -7.77 9.33 -0.11
C LEU A 65 -8.06 8.81 1.30
N ILE A 66 -7.21 7.92 1.83
CA ILE A 66 -7.41 7.38 3.18
C ILE A 66 -7.38 8.46 4.26
N SER A 67 -6.49 9.46 4.14
CA SER A 67 -6.40 10.55 5.12
C SER A 67 -7.66 11.41 5.10
N LYS A 68 -8.21 11.71 3.93
CA LYS A 68 -9.46 12.44 3.75
C LYS A 68 -10.66 11.67 4.28
N LEU A 69 -10.77 10.38 3.95
CA LEU A 69 -11.83 9.51 4.49
C LEU A 69 -11.76 9.41 6.01
N ASN A 70 -10.56 9.29 6.59
CA ASN A 70 -10.34 9.29 8.03
C ASN A 70 -10.67 10.64 8.70
N SER A 71 -10.59 11.76 7.97
CA SER A 71 -11.03 13.07 8.45
C SER A 71 -12.55 13.26 8.39
N GLY A 72 -13.27 12.32 7.79
CA GLY A 72 -14.73 12.34 7.68
C GLY A 72 -15.24 13.01 6.40
N GLU A 73 -14.37 13.19 5.38
CA GLU A 73 -14.82 13.66 4.08
C GLU A 73 -15.64 12.56 3.38
N ASP A 74 -16.77 12.95 2.80
CA ASP A 74 -17.63 12.07 2.01
C ASP A 74 -17.08 11.96 0.57
N LEU A 75 -16.17 11.02 0.37
CA LEU A 75 -15.51 10.78 -0.91
C LEU A 75 -15.77 9.35 -1.42
N ARG A 76 -15.69 9.19 -2.73
CA ARG A 76 -15.66 7.86 -3.35
C ARG A 76 -14.27 7.25 -3.20
N THR A 77 -14.25 5.96 -2.91
CA THR A 77 -13.01 5.17 -2.88
C THR A 77 -12.54 4.84 -4.29
N ASP A 78 -11.23 4.72 -4.45
CA ASP A 78 -10.63 4.26 -5.71
C ASP A 78 -10.40 2.75 -5.73
N SER A 79 -9.93 2.23 -6.86
CA SER A 79 -9.68 0.81 -7.05
C SER A 79 -8.58 0.26 -6.12
N LEU A 80 -7.51 1.03 -5.86
CA LEU A 80 -6.42 0.61 -4.97
C LEU A 80 -6.91 0.47 -3.54
N PHE A 81 -7.66 1.48 -3.06
CA PHE A 81 -8.31 1.44 -1.75
C PHE A 81 -9.23 0.23 -1.61
N ASN A 82 -10.07 -0.02 -2.62
CA ASN A 82 -11.04 -1.12 -2.59
C ASN A 82 -10.36 -2.48 -2.50
N ILE A 83 -9.31 -2.71 -3.30
CA ILE A 83 -8.54 -3.96 -3.28
C ILE A 83 -7.92 -4.18 -1.90
N VAL A 84 -7.25 -3.17 -1.35
CA VAL A 84 -6.60 -3.27 -0.05
C VAL A 84 -7.62 -3.43 1.08
N PHE A 85 -8.74 -2.70 1.04
CA PHE A 85 -9.83 -2.85 2.00
C PHE A 85 -10.39 -4.28 2.03
N LEU A 86 -10.65 -4.87 0.86
CA LEU A 86 -11.18 -6.23 0.76
C LEU A 86 -10.15 -7.28 1.22
N ALA A 87 -8.88 -7.10 0.86
CA ALA A 87 -7.80 -7.96 1.34
C ALA A 87 -7.65 -7.87 2.87
N ALA A 88 -7.64 -6.67 3.42
CA ALA A 88 -7.59 -6.44 4.87
C ALA A 88 -8.80 -7.07 5.59
N LYS A 89 -10.00 -6.96 4.99
CA LYS A 89 -11.21 -7.59 5.54
C LYS A 89 -11.13 -9.09 5.58
N LYS A 90 -10.56 -9.70 4.53
CA LYS A 90 -10.32 -11.14 4.48
C LYS A 90 -9.37 -11.57 5.60
N VAL A 91 -8.22 -10.89 5.74
CA VAL A 91 -7.24 -11.20 6.79
C VAL A 91 -7.83 -10.99 8.18
N PHE A 92 -8.63 -9.93 8.40
CA PHE A 92 -9.36 -9.71 9.64
C PHE A 92 -10.24 -10.92 10.02
N LEU A 93 -10.98 -11.47 9.05
CA LEU A 93 -11.86 -12.62 9.28
C LEU A 93 -11.05 -13.91 9.53
N GLU A 94 -10.02 -14.16 8.75
CA GLU A 94 -9.16 -15.35 8.86
C GLU A 94 -8.36 -15.37 10.16
N THR A 95 -8.05 -14.20 10.73
CA THR A 95 -7.31 -14.06 12.00
C THR A 95 -8.22 -13.84 13.21
N GLU A 96 -9.55 -13.97 13.03
CA GLU A 96 -10.53 -13.74 14.10
C GLU A 96 -10.37 -12.35 14.76
N GLY A 97 -10.00 -11.33 13.96
CA GLY A 97 -9.80 -9.97 14.42
C GLY A 97 -8.42 -9.67 15.02
N ASN A 98 -7.47 -10.62 15.03
CA ASN A 98 -6.10 -10.34 15.47
C ASN A 98 -5.34 -9.39 14.53
N PHE A 99 -5.74 -9.31 13.26
CA PHE A 99 -5.35 -8.26 12.34
C PHE A 99 -6.55 -7.33 12.14
N ASP A 100 -6.44 -6.07 12.56
CA ASP A 100 -7.54 -5.11 12.49
C ASP A 100 -7.03 -3.74 12.01
N CYS A 101 -7.40 -3.35 10.79
CA CYS A 101 -7.01 -2.07 10.20
C CYS A 101 -7.76 -0.86 10.82
N SER A 102 -8.73 -1.08 11.71
CA SER A 102 -9.39 0.03 12.42
C SER A 102 -8.65 0.49 13.68
N VAL A 103 -7.44 -0.04 13.94
CA VAL A 103 -6.61 0.32 15.11
C VAL A 103 -6.02 1.73 15.05
N SER A 104 -6.17 2.47 13.96
CA SER A 104 -5.64 3.82 13.77
C SER A 104 -5.88 4.77 14.97
N PRO A 105 -7.06 4.80 15.62
CA PRO A 105 -7.27 5.63 16.80
C PRO A 105 -6.35 5.31 17.97
N LEU A 106 -5.96 4.03 18.14
CA LEU A 106 -4.99 3.62 19.17
C LEU A 106 -3.57 3.98 18.77
N VAL A 107 -3.18 3.69 17.52
CA VAL A 107 -1.85 4.04 17.00
C VAL A 107 -1.58 5.54 17.18
N ASN A 108 -2.58 6.39 16.87
CA ASN A 108 -2.53 7.83 17.12
C ASN A 108 -2.42 8.17 18.62
N ALA A 109 -3.13 7.46 19.50
CA ALA A 109 -3.08 7.70 20.95
C ALA A 109 -1.71 7.33 21.54
N TRP A 110 -1.01 6.37 20.94
CA TRP A 110 0.37 6.00 21.27
C TRP A 110 1.41 6.94 20.64
N GLY A 111 1.00 7.90 19.79
CA GLY A 111 1.85 8.94 19.24
C GLY A 111 2.65 8.58 17.99
N PHE A 112 2.37 7.44 17.34
CA PHE A 112 3.13 6.97 16.18
C PHE A 112 3.06 7.91 14.95
N TYR A 113 2.03 8.74 14.82
CA TYR A 113 1.88 9.67 13.69
C TYR A 113 2.14 11.13 14.04
N LYS A 114 2.68 11.39 15.24
CA LYS A 114 3.00 12.76 15.66
C LYS A 114 4.48 13.03 15.35
N ASP A 115 4.75 13.99 14.48
CA ASP A 115 6.09 14.51 14.15
C ASP A 115 6.75 15.26 15.34
N LYS A 116 6.53 14.78 16.56
CA LYS A 116 7.07 15.40 17.77
C LYS A 116 8.33 14.67 18.23
N LEU A 117 9.40 14.85 17.45
CA LEU A 117 10.76 14.52 17.89
C LEU A 117 11.07 15.30 19.19
N GLY A 118 11.11 14.58 20.31
CA GLY A 118 11.56 15.12 21.61
C GLY A 118 10.49 15.43 22.66
N GLU A 119 9.20 15.30 22.37
CA GLU A 119 8.16 15.37 23.41
C GLU A 119 7.93 13.98 24.04
N SER A 120 8.01 13.90 25.37
CA SER A 120 7.61 12.71 26.11
C SER A 120 6.11 12.48 25.91
N ILE A 121 5.75 11.36 25.26
CA ILE A 121 4.36 10.97 25.07
C ILE A 121 3.86 10.47 26.42
N VAL A 122 3.04 11.25 27.11
CA VAL A 122 2.32 10.77 28.29
C VAL A 122 1.12 9.94 27.80
N ILE A 123 1.22 8.63 27.96
CA ILE A 123 0.13 7.71 27.61
C ILE A 123 -0.93 7.80 28.69
N ASP A 124 -2.07 8.42 28.34
CA ASP A 124 -3.24 8.43 29.21
C ASP A 124 -4.06 7.15 29.01
N SER A 125 -4.00 6.25 29.98
CA SER A 125 -4.71 4.99 29.96
C SER A 125 -6.25 5.15 29.87
N VAL A 126 -6.81 6.24 30.38
CA VAL A 126 -8.24 6.54 30.25
C VAL A 126 -8.58 6.90 28.80
N ASN A 127 -7.74 7.71 28.16
CA ASN A 127 -7.92 8.06 26.75
C ASN A 127 -7.77 6.82 25.84
N VAL A 128 -6.78 5.98 26.09
CA VAL A 128 -6.61 4.71 25.38
C VAL A 128 -7.86 3.84 25.48
N ARG A 129 -8.43 3.66 26.67
CA ARG A 129 -9.66 2.87 26.86
C ARG A 129 -10.83 3.40 26.06
N ARG A 130 -11.03 4.73 26.04
CA ARG A 130 -12.09 5.36 25.23
C ARG A 130 -11.92 5.12 23.74
N LYS A 131 -10.69 4.96 23.27
CA LYS A 131 -10.41 4.68 21.86
C LYS A 131 -10.76 3.25 21.45
N LEU A 132 -10.83 2.31 22.39
CA LEU A 132 -11.25 0.92 22.10
C LEU A 132 -12.68 0.86 21.54
N ASP A 133 -13.58 1.77 21.94
CA ASP A 133 -14.95 1.84 21.43
C ASP A 133 -14.99 2.16 19.92
N ASN A 134 -13.95 2.84 19.43
CA ASN A 134 -13.78 3.24 18.04
C ASN A 134 -12.96 2.24 17.21
N ILE A 135 -12.88 0.98 17.65
CA ILE A 135 -12.20 -0.10 16.97
C ILE A 135 -13.17 -1.22 16.64
N GLY A 136 -12.84 -1.98 15.63
CA GLY A 136 -13.60 -3.13 15.16
C GLY A 136 -13.94 -3.00 13.68
N PHE A 137 -13.09 -3.60 12.84
CA PHE A 137 -13.20 -3.53 11.38
C PHE A 137 -14.52 -4.11 10.85
N GLN A 138 -15.20 -4.96 11.62
CA GLN A 138 -16.54 -5.46 11.31
C GLN A 138 -17.60 -4.35 11.23
N LYS A 139 -17.38 -3.20 11.88
CA LYS A 139 -18.28 -2.04 11.88
C LYS A 139 -18.15 -1.17 10.63
N ILE A 140 -17.07 -1.38 9.83
CA ILE A 140 -16.77 -0.60 8.63
C ILE A 140 -17.18 -1.39 7.40
N HIS A 141 -17.91 -0.74 6.49
CA HIS A 141 -18.44 -1.37 5.30
C HIS A 141 -18.07 -0.59 4.05
N LEU A 142 -17.72 -1.31 3.00
CA LEU A 142 -17.56 -0.76 1.66
C LEU A 142 -18.77 -1.21 0.82
N ILE A 143 -19.54 -0.25 0.33
CA ILE A 143 -20.74 -0.47 -0.49
C ILE A 143 -20.50 0.16 -1.85
N GLY A 144 -20.14 -0.66 -2.83
CA GLY A 144 -19.62 -0.16 -4.09
C GLY A 144 -18.31 0.60 -3.87
N ASP A 145 -18.30 1.88 -4.17
CA ASP A 145 -17.19 2.83 -3.94
C ASP A 145 -17.45 3.80 -2.77
N SER A 146 -18.42 3.49 -1.92
CA SER A 146 -18.77 4.30 -0.75
C SER A 146 -18.34 3.63 0.54
N LEU A 147 -17.51 4.31 1.34
CA LEU A 147 -17.06 3.84 2.64
C LEU A 147 -18.05 4.28 3.73
N VAL A 148 -18.66 3.32 4.41
CA VAL A 148 -19.50 3.57 5.59
C VAL A 148 -18.69 3.27 6.83
N MET A 149 -18.32 4.31 7.57
CA MET A 149 -17.48 4.22 8.75
C MET A 149 -18.10 5.02 9.90
N PRO A 150 -18.32 4.41 11.08
CA PRO A 150 -18.85 5.12 12.24
C PRO A 150 -17.95 6.29 12.67
N LYS A 151 -18.56 7.36 13.18
CA LYS A 151 -17.84 8.54 13.65
C LYS A 151 -16.82 8.18 14.73
N GLY A 152 -15.61 8.69 14.58
CA GLY A 152 -14.49 8.47 15.50
C GLY A 152 -13.63 7.25 15.18
N MET A 153 -14.07 6.39 14.24
CA MET A 153 -13.23 5.35 13.67
C MET A 153 -12.31 5.91 12.59
N SER A 154 -11.22 5.22 12.33
CA SER A 154 -10.30 5.51 11.22
C SER A 154 -9.54 4.24 10.82
N LEU A 155 -9.11 4.18 9.57
CA LEU A 155 -8.39 3.06 8.98
C LEU A 155 -6.89 3.30 8.93
N ASP A 156 -6.13 2.23 9.11
CA ASP A 156 -4.69 2.17 8.94
C ASP A 156 -4.31 0.93 8.14
N PHE A 157 -3.85 1.14 6.92
CA PHE A 157 -3.42 0.04 6.04
C PHE A 157 -1.91 -0.20 6.05
N ASN A 158 -1.13 0.44 6.95
CA ASN A 158 0.33 0.27 6.97
C ASN A 158 0.77 -1.19 7.14
N GLY A 159 -0.03 -2.01 7.84
CA GLY A 159 0.27 -3.43 8.02
C GLY A 159 0.08 -4.30 6.76
N ILE A 160 -0.51 -3.78 5.68
CA ILE A 160 -0.79 -4.53 4.45
C ILE A 160 -0.37 -3.77 3.18
N ALA A 161 -0.35 -2.44 3.20
CA ALA A 161 -0.12 -1.62 2.01
C ALA A 161 1.26 -1.83 1.39
N GLN A 162 2.31 -2.05 2.19
CA GLN A 162 3.66 -2.29 1.66
C GLN A 162 3.73 -3.61 0.86
N GLY A 163 3.18 -4.70 1.40
CA GLY A 163 3.10 -5.98 0.68
C GLY A 163 2.30 -5.86 -0.61
N PHE A 164 1.14 -5.19 -0.55
CA PHE A 164 0.33 -4.91 -1.73
C PHE A 164 1.10 -4.12 -2.79
N THR A 165 1.88 -3.11 -2.39
CA THR A 165 2.70 -2.30 -3.31
C THR A 165 3.75 -3.15 -4.02
N VAL A 166 4.40 -4.06 -3.29
CA VAL A 166 5.37 -5.01 -3.87
C VAL A 166 4.69 -5.92 -4.91
N ASP A 167 3.52 -6.49 -4.57
CA ASP A 167 2.77 -7.35 -5.49
C ASP A 167 2.33 -6.59 -6.74
N LEU A 168 1.88 -5.34 -6.58
CA LEU A 168 1.46 -4.49 -7.68
C LEU A 168 2.60 -4.20 -8.67
N ILE A 169 3.80 -3.89 -8.14
CA ILE A 169 4.98 -3.66 -8.97
C ILE A 169 5.44 -4.97 -9.64
N ALA A 170 5.43 -6.09 -8.90
CA ALA A 170 5.85 -7.38 -9.42
C ALA A 170 4.92 -7.95 -10.51
N SER A 171 3.67 -7.50 -10.54
CA SER A 171 2.68 -7.90 -11.55
C SER A 171 2.76 -7.10 -12.85
N TYR A 172 3.54 -6.01 -12.86
CA TYR A 172 3.77 -5.16 -14.03
C TYR A 172 4.85 -5.75 -14.93
#